data_de1c72baec6c1ecec827f4802e046a66
#
_entry.id   de1c72baec6c1ecec827f4802e046a66
#
_cell.length_a   1.000
_cell.length_b   1.000
_cell.length_c   1.000
_cell.angle_alpha   90.00
_cell.angle_beta   90.00
_cell.angle_gamma   90.00
#
_symmetry.space_group_name_H-M   'P 1'
#
loop_
_entity.id
_entity.type
_entity.pdbx_description
1 polymer ?
#
loop_
_entity_poly.entity_id
_entity_poly.type
_entity_poly.pdbx_seq_one_letter_code
_entity_poly.pdbx_strand_id
1 'polypeptide(L)'
;KFKVYIGMIAGVRKSYRMLQEAHELLDNGVDVKIGYIETHGRAGTDAMLEGLPVVPRRKIFYKGKELEEMDLDAIIQIHPEIVVVDELAHTNVEGSRNEKRWQDVMDLLDEGINVISAVNIQHIESVNEEVQGISGIEVKERIPDSVLQEADAVSYTHLRAHETVLD
;
A
#
# COMPACT_ATOMS: atom_id res chain seq x y z
N LYS A 1 10.54 2.30 10.06
CA LYS A 1 11.01 1.58 8.86
C LYS A 1 9.94 1.54 7.79
N PHE A 2 10.36 1.42 6.58
CA PHE A 2 9.46 1.44 5.42
C PHE A 2 9.84 0.30 4.48
N LYS A 3 8.88 -0.60 4.24
CA LYS A 3 9.04 -1.71 3.29
C LYS A 3 8.00 -1.57 2.17
N VAL A 4 8.45 -1.77 0.93
CA VAL A 4 7.57 -1.68 -0.24
C VAL A 4 7.60 -2.98 -1.04
N TYR A 5 6.42 -3.51 -1.31
CA TYR A 5 6.24 -4.61 -2.27
C TYR A 5 5.97 -4.01 -3.64
N ILE A 6 6.76 -4.39 -4.63
CA ILE A 6 6.59 -3.93 -6.01
C ILE A 6 6.09 -5.10 -6.84
N GLY A 7 4.94 -4.92 -7.47
CA GLY A 7 4.36 -5.92 -8.37
C GLY A 7 4.48 -5.50 -9.81
N MET A 8 4.64 -6.47 -10.69
CA MET A 8 4.76 -6.23 -12.14
C MET A 8 3.45 -5.80 -12.75
N ILE A 9 2.34 -6.32 -12.24
CA ILE A 9 0.99 -5.92 -12.65
C ILE A 9 0.08 -5.90 -11.42
N ALA A 10 -1.05 -5.22 -11.56
CA ALA A 10 -2.07 -5.21 -10.51
C ALA A 10 -2.55 -6.64 -10.28
N GLY A 11 -2.58 -7.07 -9.02
CA GLY A 11 -3.02 -8.40 -8.72
C GLY A 11 -2.94 -8.79 -7.27
N VAL A 12 -3.40 -9.99 -7.00
CA VAL A 12 -3.59 -10.50 -5.64
C VAL A 12 -2.28 -10.79 -4.92
N ARG A 13 -1.20 -10.97 -5.67
CA ARG A 13 0.04 -11.47 -5.09
C ARG A 13 0.66 -10.50 -4.07
N LYS A 14 0.69 -9.21 -4.40
CA LYS A 14 1.20 -8.20 -3.46
C LYS A 14 0.36 -8.16 -2.19
N SER A 15 -0.94 -8.10 -2.34
CA SER A 15 -1.86 -8.06 -1.19
C SER A 15 -1.74 -9.31 -0.35
N TYR A 16 -1.70 -10.48 -0.99
CA TYR A 16 -1.53 -11.76 -0.29
C TYR A 16 -0.23 -11.76 0.52
N ARG A 17 0.88 -11.33 -0.09
CA ARG A 17 2.19 -11.30 0.58
C ARG A 17 2.20 -10.34 1.76
N MET A 18 1.61 -9.17 1.60
CA MET A 18 1.51 -8.21 2.70
C MET A 18 0.71 -8.77 3.87
N LEU A 19 -0.42 -9.42 3.57
CA LEU A 19 -1.26 -10.01 4.62
C LEU A 19 -0.56 -11.19 5.30
N GLN A 20 0.18 -11.99 4.54
CA GLN A 20 0.97 -13.08 5.09
C GLN A 20 2.02 -12.55 6.07
N GLU A 21 2.72 -11.50 5.68
CA GLU A 21 3.70 -10.86 6.57
C GLU A 21 3.02 -10.26 7.81
N ALA A 22 1.85 -9.65 7.65
CA ALA A 22 1.10 -9.09 8.77
C ALA A 22 0.73 -10.19 9.79
N HIS A 23 0.32 -11.36 9.32
CA HIS A 23 0.04 -12.49 10.22
C HIS A 23 1.29 -12.94 10.97
N GLU A 24 2.42 -13.04 10.28
CA GLU A 24 3.68 -13.42 10.90
C GLU A 24 4.06 -12.41 11.99
N LEU A 25 3.93 -11.13 11.72
CA LEU A 25 4.22 -10.09 12.71
C LEU A 25 3.28 -10.18 13.91
N LEU A 26 1.99 -10.36 13.66
CA LEU A 26 1.01 -10.49 14.72
C LEU A 26 1.31 -11.70 15.61
N ASP A 27 1.66 -12.83 14.98
CA ASP A 27 2.01 -14.06 15.71
C ASP A 27 3.25 -13.87 16.57
N ASN A 28 4.14 -12.97 16.19
CA ASN A 28 5.35 -12.64 16.93
C ASN A 28 5.15 -11.52 17.97
N GLY A 29 3.90 -11.13 18.22
CA GLY A 29 3.58 -10.14 19.24
C GLY A 29 3.75 -8.69 18.81
N VAL A 30 3.90 -8.42 17.53
CA VAL A 30 4.02 -7.06 17.01
C VAL A 30 2.64 -6.43 16.90
N ASP A 31 2.50 -5.18 17.32
CA ASP A 31 1.26 -4.42 17.15
C ASP A 31 1.13 -3.96 15.70
N VAL A 32 0.53 -4.81 14.87
CA VAL A 32 0.31 -4.54 13.45
C VAL A 32 -1.17 -4.23 13.22
N LYS A 33 -1.44 -3.21 12.41
CA LYS A 33 -2.80 -2.84 12.00
C LYS A 33 -2.87 -2.77 10.49
N ILE A 34 -4.05 -3.06 9.95
CA ILE A 34 -4.32 -2.85 8.52
C ILE A 34 -4.92 -1.46 8.37
N GLY A 35 -4.20 -0.56 7.72
CA GLY A 35 -4.68 0.79 7.42
C GLY A 35 -5.51 0.83 6.15
N TYR A 36 -5.03 0.16 5.12
CA TYR A 36 -5.75 0.01 3.86
C TYR A 36 -5.24 -1.21 3.13
N ILE A 37 -6.14 -2.04 2.64
CA ILE A 37 -5.83 -3.17 1.78
C ILE A 37 -6.93 -3.32 0.74
N GLU A 38 -6.54 -3.59 -0.51
CA GLU A 38 -7.49 -3.83 -1.58
C GLU A 38 -7.40 -5.29 -2.01
N THR A 39 -8.44 -6.03 -1.76
CA THR A 39 -8.51 -7.45 -2.10
C THR A 39 -9.25 -7.71 -3.42
N HIS A 40 -9.90 -6.67 -3.96
CA HIS A 40 -10.70 -6.75 -5.18
C HIS A 40 -11.78 -7.85 -5.09
N GLY A 41 -12.28 -8.13 -3.88
CA GLY A 41 -13.31 -9.14 -3.66
C GLY A 41 -12.85 -10.57 -3.90
N ARG A 42 -11.56 -10.83 -3.97
CA ARG A 42 -11.04 -12.18 -4.18
C ARG A 42 -11.09 -12.96 -2.87
N ALA A 43 -11.81 -14.07 -2.89
CA ALA A 43 -12.11 -14.84 -1.69
C ALA A 43 -10.87 -15.29 -0.92
N GLY A 44 -9.83 -15.72 -1.63
CA GLY A 44 -8.58 -16.17 -0.99
C GLY A 44 -7.85 -15.04 -0.25
N THR A 45 -7.83 -13.86 -0.85
CA THR A 45 -7.19 -12.69 -0.24
C THR A 45 -8.05 -12.11 0.88
N ASP A 46 -9.38 -12.08 0.69
CA ASP A 46 -10.29 -11.64 1.75
C ASP A 46 -10.17 -12.53 2.99
N ALA A 47 -10.03 -13.84 2.80
CA ALA A 47 -9.87 -14.77 3.92
C ALA A 47 -8.60 -14.48 4.72
N MET A 48 -7.56 -13.96 4.07
CA MET A 48 -6.31 -13.59 4.75
C MET A 48 -6.46 -12.40 5.70
N LEU A 49 -7.50 -11.59 5.54
CA LEU A 49 -7.77 -10.48 6.46
C LEU A 49 -8.28 -10.97 7.81
N GLU A 50 -8.84 -12.18 7.84
CA GLU A 50 -9.41 -12.71 9.07
C GLU A 50 -8.37 -12.80 10.17
N GLY A 51 -8.72 -12.30 11.35
CA GLY A 51 -7.83 -12.30 12.50
C GLY A 51 -6.85 -11.12 12.56
N LEU A 52 -6.80 -10.29 11.53
CA LEU A 52 -5.94 -9.10 11.54
C LEU A 52 -6.72 -7.87 12.01
N PRO A 53 -6.14 -7.06 12.92
CA PRO A 53 -6.79 -5.82 13.34
C PRO A 53 -6.83 -4.81 12.19
N VAL A 54 -8.01 -4.31 11.86
CA VAL A 54 -8.20 -3.34 10.78
C VAL A 54 -8.65 -2.01 11.36
N VAL A 55 -8.02 -0.92 10.92
CA VAL A 55 -8.51 0.42 11.24
C VAL A 55 -9.62 0.75 10.25
N PRO A 56 -10.84 1.05 10.72
CA PRO A 56 -11.94 1.35 9.80
C PRO A 56 -11.60 2.52 8.88
N ARG A 57 -12.05 2.42 7.64
CA ARG A 57 -11.82 3.46 6.64
C ARG A 57 -12.67 4.69 6.95
N ARG A 58 -12.17 5.86 6.56
CA ARG A 58 -12.92 7.10 6.63
C ARG A 58 -13.87 7.20 5.45
N LYS A 59 -15.13 7.53 5.70
CA LYS A 59 -16.13 7.71 4.67
C LYS A 59 -16.25 9.18 4.30
N ILE A 60 -16.25 9.45 3.00
CA ILE A 60 -16.30 10.81 2.46
C ILE A 60 -17.38 10.87 1.40
N PHE A 61 -18.28 11.85 1.52
CA PHE A 61 -19.25 12.13 0.47
C PHE A 61 -18.64 13.10 -0.54
N TYR A 62 -18.58 12.69 -1.80
CA TYR A 62 -18.06 13.49 -2.88
C TYR A 62 -18.93 13.32 -4.12
N LYS A 63 -19.51 14.41 -4.60
CA LYS A 63 -20.37 14.43 -5.79
C LYS A 63 -21.50 13.39 -5.71
N GLY A 64 -22.15 13.32 -4.57
CA GLY A 64 -23.29 12.43 -4.35
C GLY A 64 -22.96 10.97 -4.12
N LYS A 65 -21.68 10.63 -4.01
CA LYS A 65 -21.24 9.25 -3.74
C LYS A 65 -20.50 9.18 -2.42
N GLU A 66 -20.69 8.06 -1.73
CA GLU A 66 -19.91 7.74 -0.55
C GLU A 66 -18.65 7.02 -1.00
N LEU A 67 -17.51 7.61 -0.72
CA LEU A 67 -16.19 7.05 -1.01
C LEU A 67 -15.47 6.73 0.28
N GLU A 68 -14.50 5.83 0.22
CA GLU A 68 -13.74 5.42 1.39
C GLU A 68 -12.26 5.71 1.18
N GLU A 69 -11.64 6.25 2.23
CA GLU A 69 -10.19 6.47 2.25
C GLU A 69 -9.60 5.90 3.52
N MET A 70 -8.30 5.63 3.50
CA MET A 70 -7.57 5.27 4.71
C MET A 70 -7.73 6.39 5.74
N ASP A 71 -8.01 6.02 6.98
CA ASP A 71 -8.16 6.99 8.05
C ASP A 71 -6.80 7.30 8.69
N LEU A 72 -6.08 8.23 8.08
CA LEU A 72 -4.73 8.61 8.51
C LEU A 72 -4.71 9.11 9.94
N ASP A 73 -5.65 9.98 10.30
CA ASP A 73 -5.69 10.57 11.64
C ASP A 73 -5.93 9.51 12.71
N ALA A 74 -6.82 8.55 12.42
CA ALA A 74 -7.07 7.44 13.35
C ALA A 74 -5.82 6.58 13.55
N ILE A 75 -5.10 6.30 12.48
CA ILE A 75 -3.86 5.51 12.56
C ILE A 75 -2.81 6.23 13.40
N ILE A 76 -2.64 7.52 13.18
CA ILE A 76 -1.69 8.32 13.97
C ILE A 76 -2.08 8.30 15.46
N GLN A 77 -3.37 8.42 15.75
CA GLN A 77 -3.85 8.42 17.12
C GLN A 77 -3.65 7.06 17.82
N ILE A 78 -3.92 5.97 17.10
CA ILE A 78 -3.71 4.60 17.60
C ILE A 78 -2.24 4.31 17.77
N HIS A 79 -1.41 4.83 16.87
CA HIS A 79 0.05 4.68 16.86
C HIS A 79 0.50 3.21 16.94
N PRO A 80 0.14 2.36 15.95
CA PRO A 80 0.61 0.99 15.94
C PRO A 80 2.12 0.93 15.69
N GLU A 81 2.75 -0.21 15.99
CA GLU A 81 4.15 -0.40 15.65
C GLU A 81 4.35 -0.43 14.14
N ILE A 82 3.46 -1.13 13.43
CA ILE A 82 3.49 -1.28 11.98
C ILE A 82 2.07 -1.15 11.44
N VAL A 83 1.94 -0.45 10.32
CA VAL A 83 0.67 -0.37 9.60
C VAL A 83 0.86 -0.82 8.15
N VAL A 84 -0.11 -1.59 7.65
CA VAL A 84 -0.14 -2.04 6.25
C VAL A 84 -0.97 -1.07 5.43
N VAL A 85 -0.39 -0.53 4.37
CA VAL A 85 -1.01 0.49 3.52
C VAL A 85 -0.81 0.10 2.06
N ASP A 86 -1.85 -0.41 1.43
CA ASP A 86 -1.83 -0.80 0.03
C ASP A 86 -2.00 0.42 -0.89
N GLU A 87 -1.75 0.23 -2.17
CA GLU A 87 -1.96 1.24 -3.22
C GLU A 87 -1.23 2.55 -2.94
N LEU A 88 0.09 2.46 -2.82
CA LEU A 88 0.95 3.62 -2.50
C LEU A 88 0.79 4.79 -3.49
N ALA A 89 0.46 4.51 -4.75
CA ALA A 89 0.31 5.54 -5.78
C ALA A 89 -1.10 6.15 -5.86
N HIS A 90 -2.01 5.72 -5.00
CA HIS A 90 -3.40 6.18 -5.00
C HIS A 90 -3.50 7.69 -4.80
N THR A 91 -4.42 8.31 -5.55
CA THR A 91 -4.78 9.72 -5.37
C THR A 91 -5.98 9.79 -4.44
N ASN A 92 -5.82 10.47 -3.32
CA ASN A 92 -6.87 10.59 -2.31
C ASN A 92 -8.03 11.46 -2.82
N VAL A 93 -9.20 11.23 -2.25
CA VAL A 93 -10.39 12.05 -2.53
C VAL A 93 -10.11 13.50 -2.17
N GLU A 94 -10.58 14.43 -3.01
CA GLU A 94 -10.45 15.86 -2.77
C GLU A 94 -10.98 16.24 -1.38
N GLY A 95 -10.23 17.09 -0.67
CA GLY A 95 -10.55 17.45 0.70
C GLY A 95 -9.84 16.60 1.75
N SER A 96 -9.11 15.55 1.32
CA SER A 96 -8.25 14.78 2.21
C SER A 96 -7.05 15.61 2.67
N ARG A 97 -6.45 15.23 3.81
CA ARG A 97 -5.28 15.92 4.35
C ARG A 97 -4.14 16.04 3.35
N ASN A 98 -3.88 14.97 2.61
CA ASN A 98 -2.87 14.94 1.55
C ASN A 98 -3.50 14.56 0.22
N GLU A 99 -2.93 15.02 -0.87
CA GLU A 99 -3.39 14.67 -2.21
C GLU A 99 -3.10 13.21 -2.55
N LYS A 100 -1.96 12.69 -2.11
CA LYS A 100 -1.49 11.35 -2.48
C LYS A 100 -1.29 10.47 -1.25
N ARG A 101 -1.58 9.18 -1.44
CA ARG A 101 -1.38 8.22 -0.35
C ARG A 101 0.08 8.10 0.08
N TRP A 102 1.03 8.23 -0.85
CA TRP A 102 2.43 8.18 -0.45
C TRP A 102 2.78 9.32 0.52
N GLN A 103 2.11 10.47 0.41
CA GLN A 103 2.28 11.57 1.37
C GLN A 103 1.76 11.18 2.75
N ASP A 104 0.63 10.47 2.80
CA ASP A 104 0.11 9.93 4.06
C ASP A 104 1.14 8.99 4.70
N VAL A 105 1.78 8.15 3.89
CA VAL A 105 2.82 7.23 4.37
C VAL A 105 4.01 8.00 4.92
N MET A 106 4.44 9.07 4.27
CA MET A 106 5.53 9.91 4.80
C MET A 106 5.14 10.50 6.16
N ASP A 107 3.89 10.94 6.33
CA ASP A 107 3.41 11.44 7.61
C ASP A 107 3.46 10.34 8.69
N LEU A 108 3.07 9.11 8.35
CA LEU A 108 3.13 7.98 9.29
C LEU A 108 4.56 7.69 9.72
N LEU A 109 5.49 7.70 8.77
CA LEU A 109 6.91 7.48 9.07
C LEU A 109 7.46 8.59 9.96
N ASP A 110 7.08 9.83 9.71
CA ASP A 110 7.50 10.98 10.53
C ASP A 110 6.99 10.85 11.97
N GLU A 111 5.84 10.19 12.16
CA GLU A 111 5.30 9.93 13.49
C GLU A 111 5.97 8.72 14.19
N GLY A 112 6.90 8.08 13.52
CA GLY A 112 7.59 6.91 14.09
C GLY A 112 6.86 5.59 13.89
N ILE A 113 5.85 5.55 13.03
CA ILE A 113 5.11 4.33 12.72
C ILE A 113 5.79 3.65 11.53
N ASN A 114 6.07 2.36 11.65
CA ASN A 114 6.63 1.59 10.54
C ASN A 114 5.53 1.26 9.53
N VAL A 115 5.87 1.23 8.25
CA VAL A 115 4.89 1.03 7.18
C VAL A 115 5.32 -0.10 6.25
N ILE A 116 4.35 -0.95 5.90
CA ILE A 116 4.47 -1.92 4.82
C ILE A 116 3.48 -1.48 3.75
N SER A 117 3.97 -1.22 2.54
CA SER A 117 3.13 -0.73 1.45
C SER A 117 3.37 -1.51 0.18
N ALA A 118 2.61 -1.19 -0.86
CA ALA A 118 2.71 -1.85 -2.15
C ALA A 118 2.44 -0.88 -3.29
N VAL A 119 3.08 -1.13 -4.42
CA VAL A 119 2.88 -0.35 -5.63
C VAL A 119 3.12 -1.23 -6.85
N ASN A 120 2.37 -0.98 -7.91
CA ASN A 120 2.64 -1.60 -9.21
C ASN A 120 3.76 -0.84 -9.91
N ILE A 121 4.62 -1.56 -10.61
CA ILE A 121 5.83 -0.98 -11.22
C ILE A 121 5.53 0.18 -12.17
N GLN A 122 4.39 0.12 -12.88
CA GLN A 122 4.02 1.18 -13.83
C GLN A 122 3.72 2.53 -13.18
N HIS A 123 3.52 2.56 -11.86
CA HIS A 123 3.28 3.80 -11.11
C HIS A 123 4.57 4.45 -10.59
N ILE A 124 5.71 3.81 -10.81
CA ILE A 124 7.00 4.37 -10.42
C ILE A 124 7.45 5.35 -11.49
N GLU A 125 7.77 6.58 -11.10
CA GLU A 125 8.01 7.69 -12.01
C GLU A 125 9.04 7.39 -13.11
N SER A 126 10.23 6.92 -12.74
CA SER A 126 11.28 6.63 -13.72
C SER A 126 10.90 5.51 -14.68
N VAL A 127 10.25 4.46 -14.18
CA VAL A 127 9.77 3.35 -15.01
C VAL A 127 8.65 3.80 -15.94
N ASN A 128 7.75 4.64 -15.43
CA ASN A 128 6.65 5.17 -16.24
C ASN A 128 7.16 5.99 -17.43
N GLU A 129 8.14 6.83 -17.23
CA GLU A 129 8.75 7.63 -18.29
C GLU A 129 9.33 6.74 -19.38
N GLU A 130 10.02 5.66 -19.01
CA GLU A 130 10.59 4.72 -19.95
C GLU A 130 9.52 3.97 -20.73
N VAL A 131 8.48 3.48 -20.05
CA VAL A 131 7.37 2.77 -20.68
C VAL A 131 6.60 3.71 -21.60
N GLN A 132 6.37 4.94 -21.22
CA GLN A 132 5.71 5.95 -22.06
C GLN A 132 6.48 6.20 -23.34
N GLY A 133 7.83 6.26 -23.26
CA GLY A 133 8.68 6.44 -24.44
C GLY A 133 8.55 5.30 -25.43
N ILE A 134 8.27 4.08 -24.97
CA ILE A 134 8.12 2.90 -25.81
C ILE A 134 6.69 2.76 -26.34
N SER A 135 5.69 2.85 -25.46
CA SER A 135 4.31 2.54 -25.78
C SER A 135 3.45 3.75 -26.10
N GLY A 136 3.88 4.95 -25.70
CA GLY A 136 3.09 6.17 -25.83
C GLY A 136 1.95 6.29 -24.84
N ILE A 137 1.85 5.38 -23.88
CA ILE A 137 0.79 5.37 -22.87
C ILE A 137 1.31 6.01 -21.59
N GLU A 138 0.58 7.01 -21.08
CA GLU A 138 0.88 7.66 -19.84
C GLU A 138 0.02 7.12 -18.71
N VAL A 139 0.66 6.76 -17.60
CA VAL A 139 -0.02 6.40 -16.36
C VAL A 139 -0.06 7.62 -15.46
N LYS A 140 -1.26 8.06 -15.10
CA LYS A 140 -1.43 9.32 -14.35
C LYS A 140 -1.07 9.22 -12.87
N GLU A 141 -1.38 8.09 -12.23
CA GLU A 141 -1.02 7.91 -10.82
C GLU A 141 0.40 7.42 -10.73
N ARG A 142 1.26 8.25 -10.14
CA ARG A 142 2.70 7.96 -10.03
C ARG A 142 3.20 8.26 -8.63
N ILE A 143 4.30 7.62 -8.27
CA ILE A 143 5.06 8.00 -7.09
C ILE A 143 6.45 8.49 -7.51
N PRO A 144 6.97 9.55 -6.86
CA PRO A 144 8.35 9.98 -7.13
C PRO A 144 9.34 8.89 -6.74
N ASP A 145 10.44 8.79 -7.48
CA ASP A 145 11.50 7.84 -7.16
C ASP A 145 12.06 8.06 -5.74
N SER A 146 12.07 9.30 -5.27
CA SER A 146 12.52 9.64 -3.93
C SER A 146 11.75 8.92 -2.83
N VAL A 147 10.49 8.58 -3.06
CA VAL A 147 9.68 7.84 -2.09
C VAL A 147 10.25 6.44 -1.89
N LEU A 148 10.63 5.78 -2.98
CA LEU A 148 11.23 4.45 -2.90
C LEU A 148 12.62 4.50 -2.30
N GLN A 149 13.34 5.61 -2.45
CA GLN A 149 14.66 5.78 -1.84
C GLN A 149 14.57 5.85 -0.31
N GLU A 150 13.42 6.22 0.24
CA GLU A 150 13.18 6.19 1.68
C GLU A 150 12.93 4.77 2.20
N ALA A 151 12.68 3.81 1.32
CA ALA A 151 12.40 2.43 1.75
C ALA A 151 13.64 1.75 2.29
N ASP A 152 13.49 1.10 3.44
CA ASP A 152 14.55 0.27 4.04
C ASP A 152 14.62 -1.09 3.38
N ALA A 153 13.53 -1.54 2.78
CA ALA A 153 13.45 -2.82 2.10
C ALA A 153 12.48 -2.75 0.93
N VAL A 154 12.83 -3.40 -0.16
CA VAL A 154 11.99 -3.51 -1.35
C VAL A 154 11.91 -4.98 -1.71
N SER A 155 10.68 -5.46 -1.93
CA SER A 155 10.43 -6.84 -2.30
C SER A 155 9.65 -6.88 -3.61
N TYR A 156 10.10 -7.70 -4.55
CA TYR A 156 9.47 -7.84 -5.84
C TYR A 156 8.59 -9.09 -5.85
N THR A 157 7.38 -8.96 -6.38
CA THR A 157 6.47 -10.09 -6.56
C THR A 157 6.32 -10.39 -8.03
N HIS A 158 6.38 -11.69 -8.37
CA HIS A 158 6.31 -12.16 -9.73
C HIS A 158 5.07 -13.02 -9.95
N LEU A 159 4.68 -13.19 -11.21
CA LEU A 159 3.51 -13.99 -11.56
C LEU A 159 3.79 -15.49 -11.49
N ARG A 160 5.05 -15.92 -11.59
CA ARG A 160 5.40 -17.33 -11.59
C ARG A 160 5.21 -17.93 -10.21
N ALA A 161 4.49 -19.04 -10.15
CA ALA A 161 4.17 -19.71 -8.90
C ALA A 161 5.41 -20.19 -8.13
N HIS A 162 6.48 -20.54 -8.85
CA HIS A 162 7.72 -21.02 -8.23
C HIS A 162 8.72 -19.91 -7.89
N GLU A 163 8.36 -18.66 -8.14
CA GLU A 163 9.21 -17.51 -7.90
C GLU A 163 9.11 -17.09 -6.45
N THR A 164 10.05 -17.52 -5.63
CA THR A 164 10.00 -17.27 -4.20
C THR A 164 11.22 -16.54 -3.66
N VAL A 165 12.31 -16.54 -4.43
CA VAL A 165 13.63 -16.13 -3.91
C VAL A 165 13.71 -14.62 -3.69
N LEU A 166 13.03 -13.85 -4.54
CA LEU A 166 13.12 -12.38 -4.53
C LEU A 166 11.98 -11.71 -3.78
N ASP A 167 11.14 -12.46 -3.19
CA ASP A 167 10.00 -11.90 -2.45
C ASP A 167 10.35 -11.38 -1.06
#